data_5aeb7eca5d088619cfb42da77e5cd711
#
_entry.id   5aeb7eca5d088619cfb42da77e5cd711
#
_cell.length_a   1.000
_cell.length_b   1.000
_cell.length_c   1.000
_cell.angle_alpha   90.00
_cell.angle_beta   90.00
_cell.angle_gamma   90.00
#
_symmetry.space_group_name_H-M   'P 1'
#
loop_
_entity.id
_entity.type
_entity.pdbx_description
1 polymer ?
#
loop_
_entity_poly.entity_id
_entity_poly.type
_entity_poly.pdbx_seq_one_letter_code
_entity_poly.pdbx_strand_id
1 'polypeptide(L)'
;YAYNAEYDLEDFRGSLILGGVDMSETTDMTSARALVMRAGDKRKYIIQHYWIPESKLTSADDREAGARYKEWAKAGILTICEGNDIDLSQVADWYYMLYKQYGLRLFKCGYDVKFSKDFLKRMDEYGFECELVYQSKQVLSNAMKLVEADFKAQLINYNNNEIDKWCLGNAAVEVDNAGNCQAVKIKGQPARRIDGAVTFIIAYEVFRRYRSEYMQMLR
;
A
#
# COMPACT_ATOMS: atom_id res chain seq x y z
N TYR A 1 -17.46 -1.37 -4.19
CA TYR A 1 -17.88 -0.84 -2.88
C TYR A 1 -17.05 0.35 -2.37
N ALA A 2 -15.98 0.80 -3.04
CA ALA A 2 -15.22 1.97 -2.65
C ALA A 2 -16.03 3.27 -2.86
N TYR A 3 -15.74 4.28 -2.06
CA TYR A 3 -16.22 5.64 -2.30
C TYR A 3 -15.41 6.25 -3.44
N ASN A 4 -16.06 6.69 -4.51
CA ASN A 4 -15.43 7.03 -5.79
C ASN A 4 -15.33 8.52 -6.10
N ALA A 5 -15.53 9.41 -5.12
CA ALA A 5 -15.28 10.84 -5.36
C ALA A 5 -13.79 11.06 -5.58
N GLU A 6 -13.42 11.70 -6.68
CA GLU A 6 -12.04 12.08 -6.95
C GLU A 6 -11.53 13.05 -5.89
N TYR A 7 -10.24 12.96 -5.58
CA TYR A 7 -9.53 13.90 -4.71
C TYR A 7 -8.16 14.23 -5.28
N ASP A 8 -7.65 15.39 -4.94
CA ASP A 8 -6.27 15.82 -5.19
C ASP A 8 -5.43 15.70 -3.92
N LEU A 9 -4.11 15.54 -4.04
CA LEU A 9 -3.19 15.49 -2.90
C LEU A 9 -3.17 16.81 -2.13
N GLU A 10 -3.42 17.93 -2.80
CA GLU A 10 -3.57 19.23 -2.18
C GLU A 10 -4.72 19.29 -1.16
N ASP A 11 -5.76 18.49 -1.35
CA ASP A 11 -6.87 18.37 -0.41
C ASP A 11 -6.46 17.89 1.00
N PHE A 12 -5.28 17.28 1.10
CA PHE A 12 -4.72 16.74 2.33
C PHE A 12 -3.49 17.49 2.83
N ARG A 13 -3.19 18.66 2.26
CA ARG A 13 -2.00 19.43 2.62
C ARG A 13 -1.87 19.62 4.14
N GLY A 14 -0.68 19.27 4.67
CA GLY A 14 -0.37 19.36 6.09
C GLY A 14 -0.96 18.24 6.96
N SER A 15 -1.70 17.29 6.37
CA SER A 15 -2.31 16.19 7.13
C SER A 15 -1.27 15.20 7.66
N LEU A 16 -1.68 14.46 8.69
CA LEU A 16 -0.95 13.32 9.22
C LEU A 16 -1.34 12.06 8.44
N ILE A 17 -0.35 11.26 8.08
CA ILE A 17 -0.56 10.01 7.33
C ILE A 17 0.02 8.80 8.07
N LEU A 18 -0.55 7.62 7.80
CA LEU A 18 -0.04 6.32 8.23
C LEU A 18 0.41 5.53 7.01
N GLY A 19 1.64 5.02 7.05
CA GLY A 19 2.24 4.30 5.94
C GLY A 19 2.07 2.79 6.03
N GLY A 20 2.19 2.13 4.88
CA GLY A 20 2.34 0.69 4.75
C GLY A 20 3.11 0.35 3.49
N VAL A 21 4.05 -0.60 3.57
CA VAL A 21 4.84 -1.02 2.43
C VAL A 21 4.92 -2.55 2.34
N ASP A 22 4.88 -3.06 1.12
CA ASP A 22 5.19 -4.44 0.77
C ASP A 22 6.26 -4.40 -0.31
N MET A 23 7.44 -4.98 0.00
CA MET A 23 8.65 -4.79 -0.78
C MET A 23 9.11 -6.07 -1.45
N SER A 24 9.50 -5.95 -2.71
CA SER A 24 10.15 -6.98 -3.51
C SER A 24 11.28 -6.36 -4.31
N GLU A 25 12.43 -7.02 -4.37
CA GLU A 25 13.55 -6.53 -5.18
C GLU A 25 13.39 -6.87 -6.66
N THR A 26 12.99 -8.10 -6.99
CA THR A 26 13.12 -8.63 -8.36
C THR A 26 11.86 -9.24 -8.96
N THR A 27 11.04 -9.90 -8.15
CA THR A 27 10.02 -10.83 -8.66
C THR A 27 8.61 -10.26 -8.65
N ASP A 28 8.21 -9.69 -7.54
CA ASP A 28 6.89 -9.10 -7.35
C ASP A 28 6.96 -7.58 -7.47
N MET A 29 5.82 -6.93 -7.46
CA MET A 29 5.72 -5.49 -7.48
C MET A 29 5.95 -4.95 -6.06
N THR A 30 6.75 -3.90 -5.92
CA THR A 30 6.83 -3.15 -4.67
C THR A 30 5.68 -2.15 -4.61
N SER A 31 5.07 -2.01 -3.46
CA SER A 31 3.89 -1.18 -3.24
C SER A 31 4.02 -0.39 -1.94
N ALA A 32 3.66 0.90 -1.98
CA ALA A 32 3.58 1.77 -0.80
C ALA A 32 2.23 2.48 -0.73
N ARG A 33 1.79 2.75 0.50
CA ARG A 33 0.54 3.45 0.80
C ARG A 33 0.71 4.48 1.89
N ALA A 34 -0.05 5.56 1.74
CA ALA A 34 -0.32 6.51 2.81
C ALA A 34 -1.84 6.57 3.03
N LEU A 35 -2.27 6.17 4.22
CA LEU A 35 -3.64 6.31 4.68
C LEU A 35 -3.79 7.66 5.37
N VAL A 36 -4.77 8.45 4.92
CA VAL A 36 -5.10 9.75 5.50
C VAL A 36 -6.58 9.84 5.84
N MET A 37 -6.91 10.52 6.94
CA MET A 37 -8.28 10.86 7.32
C MET A 37 -8.39 12.36 7.54
N ARG A 38 -9.60 12.88 7.45
CA ARG A 38 -9.94 14.27 7.76
C ARG A 38 -10.68 14.35 9.09
N ALA A 39 -10.52 15.45 9.81
CA ALA A 39 -11.31 15.73 11.02
C ALA A 39 -12.82 15.69 10.67
N GLY A 40 -13.59 14.94 11.47
CA GLY A 40 -15.05 14.80 11.26
C GLY A 40 -15.46 13.86 10.12
N ASP A 41 -14.52 13.35 9.30
CA ASP A 41 -14.81 12.36 8.25
C ASP A 41 -14.30 10.96 8.66
N LYS A 42 -15.17 9.96 8.58
CA LYS A 42 -14.82 8.56 8.88
C LYS A 42 -14.11 7.86 7.73
N ARG A 43 -14.06 8.47 6.55
CA ARG A 43 -13.44 7.88 5.36
C ARG A 43 -11.92 7.85 5.50
N LYS A 44 -11.33 6.80 4.95
CA LYS A 44 -9.90 6.64 4.75
C LYS A 44 -9.59 6.90 3.29
N TYR A 45 -8.77 7.88 3.04
CA TYR A 45 -8.27 8.20 1.72
C TYR A 45 -6.90 7.55 1.56
N ILE A 46 -6.67 6.88 0.45
CA ILE A 46 -5.48 6.07 0.21
C ILE A 46 -4.69 6.67 -0.93
N ILE A 47 -3.53 7.19 -0.60
CA ILE A 47 -2.52 7.61 -1.57
C ILE A 47 -1.58 6.43 -1.75
N GLN A 48 -1.27 6.05 -2.99
CA GLN A 48 -0.48 4.86 -3.29
C GLN A 48 0.50 5.09 -4.43
N HIS A 49 1.58 4.32 -4.43
CA HIS A 49 2.53 4.24 -5.53
C HIS A 49 3.12 2.83 -5.63
N TYR A 50 3.59 2.50 -6.83
CA TYR A 50 4.09 1.18 -7.16
C TYR A 50 5.40 1.25 -7.94
N TRP A 51 6.24 0.21 -7.79
CA TRP A 51 7.52 0.08 -8.50
C TRP A 51 7.65 -1.32 -9.07
N ILE A 52 8.21 -1.42 -10.27
CA ILE A 52 8.62 -2.68 -10.90
C ILE A 52 10.00 -2.52 -11.54
N PRO A 53 10.82 -3.57 -11.66
CA PRO A 53 12.00 -3.53 -12.47
C PRO A 53 11.63 -3.55 -13.97
N GLU A 54 12.45 -2.91 -14.81
CA GLU A 54 12.23 -2.82 -16.25
C GLU A 54 12.09 -4.20 -16.91
N SER A 55 12.81 -5.20 -16.42
CA SER A 55 12.73 -6.58 -16.89
C SER A 55 11.30 -7.16 -16.86
N LYS A 56 10.40 -6.63 -16.03
CA LYS A 56 9.00 -7.07 -15.98
C LYS A 56 8.15 -6.58 -17.14
N LEU A 57 8.56 -5.57 -17.88
CA LEU A 57 7.82 -5.06 -19.04
C LEU A 57 7.64 -6.10 -20.15
N THR A 58 8.51 -7.08 -20.22
CA THR A 58 8.48 -8.17 -21.21
C THR A 58 7.79 -9.45 -20.71
N SER A 59 7.35 -9.49 -19.44
CA SER A 59 6.67 -10.66 -18.87
C SER A 59 5.35 -10.97 -19.60
N ALA A 60 5.31 -12.10 -20.29
CA ALA A 60 4.09 -12.60 -20.94
C ALA A 60 3.02 -12.95 -19.91
N ASP A 61 3.42 -13.65 -18.84
CA ASP A 61 2.52 -14.08 -17.77
C ASP A 61 1.81 -12.90 -17.08
N ASP A 62 2.55 -11.82 -16.80
CA ASP A 62 1.99 -10.62 -16.17
C ASP A 62 0.97 -9.94 -17.11
N ARG A 63 1.26 -9.88 -18.42
CA ARG A 63 0.32 -9.35 -19.44
C ARG A 63 -0.94 -10.21 -19.56
N GLU A 64 -0.81 -11.52 -19.58
CA GLU A 64 -1.94 -12.45 -19.61
C GLU A 64 -2.79 -12.32 -18.32
N ALA A 65 -2.16 -12.02 -17.19
CA ALA A 65 -2.83 -11.70 -15.93
C ALA A 65 -3.49 -10.32 -15.92
N GLY A 66 -3.36 -9.53 -16.97
CA GLY A 66 -4.00 -8.22 -17.15
C GLY A 66 -3.17 -7.03 -16.70
N ALA A 67 -1.86 -7.19 -16.48
CA ALA A 67 -0.98 -6.07 -16.15
C ALA A 67 -0.78 -5.12 -17.34
N ARG A 68 -0.88 -3.82 -17.08
CA ARG A 68 -0.73 -2.73 -18.05
C ARG A 68 0.38 -1.76 -17.62
N TYR A 69 1.57 -2.31 -17.39
CA TYR A 69 2.69 -1.57 -16.77
C TYR A 69 3.05 -0.27 -17.50
N LYS A 70 3.10 -0.28 -18.84
CA LYS A 70 3.44 0.92 -19.63
C LYS A 70 2.39 2.02 -19.51
N GLU A 71 1.12 1.64 -19.53
CA GLU A 71 -0.01 2.57 -19.37
C GLU A 71 -0.02 3.16 -17.96
N TRP A 72 0.19 2.34 -16.94
CA TRP A 72 0.24 2.78 -15.55
C TRP A 72 1.44 3.69 -15.27
N ALA A 73 2.60 3.40 -15.88
CA ALA A 73 3.75 4.29 -15.79
C ALA A 73 3.48 5.64 -16.47
N LYS A 74 2.87 5.62 -17.67
CA LYS A 74 2.46 6.85 -18.36
C LYS A 74 1.44 7.67 -17.57
N ALA A 75 0.56 7.01 -16.81
CA ALA A 75 -0.39 7.65 -15.90
C ALA A 75 0.24 8.16 -14.58
N GLY A 76 1.54 7.92 -14.36
CA GLY A 76 2.27 8.37 -13.17
C GLY A 76 1.95 7.59 -11.88
N ILE A 77 1.25 6.46 -11.97
CA ILE A 77 0.87 5.62 -10.82
C ILE A 77 1.82 4.44 -10.57
N LEU A 78 2.81 4.25 -11.45
CA LEU A 78 3.83 3.21 -11.41
C LEU A 78 5.19 3.79 -11.80
N THR A 79 6.24 3.46 -11.07
CA THR A 79 7.63 3.70 -11.47
C THR A 79 8.24 2.43 -12.05
N ILE A 80 8.87 2.55 -13.22
CA ILE A 80 9.68 1.50 -13.82
C ILE A 80 11.14 1.79 -13.43
N CYS A 81 11.74 0.89 -12.65
CA CYS A 81 13.14 0.99 -12.23
C CYS A 81 14.03 0.36 -13.30
N GLU A 82 15.13 1.03 -13.63
CA GLU A 82 16.09 0.55 -14.64
C GLU A 82 16.71 -0.79 -14.23
N GLY A 83 16.83 -1.72 -15.19
CA GLY A 83 17.44 -3.01 -14.98
C GLY A 83 16.51 -4.08 -14.38
N ASN A 84 17.09 -4.92 -13.53
CA ASN A 84 16.43 -6.13 -13.00
C ASN A 84 15.92 -5.99 -11.56
N ASP A 85 16.36 -4.95 -10.86
CA ASP A 85 16.13 -4.78 -9.43
C ASP A 85 15.44 -3.44 -9.13
N ILE A 86 14.74 -3.37 -8.00
CA ILE A 86 14.16 -2.14 -7.47
C ILE A 86 15.08 -1.60 -6.39
N ASP A 87 15.55 -0.37 -6.55
CA ASP A 87 16.18 0.37 -5.46
C ASP A 87 15.10 0.77 -4.43
N LEU A 88 15.05 0.02 -3.34
CA LEU A 88 14.02 0.18 -2.30
C LEU A 88 14.17 1.49 -1.50
N SER A 89 15.29 2.21 -1.62
CA SER A 89 15.40 3.56 -1.06
C SER A 89 14.42 4.53 -1.71
N GLN A 90 14.04 4.32 -2.98
CA GLN A 90 13.05 5.13 -3.70
C GLN A 90 11.66 5.09 -3.04
N VAL A 91 11.33 4.03 -2.30
CA VAL A 91 10.08 3.94 -1.55
C VAL A 91 10.07 4.92 -0.39
N ALA A 92 11.19 5.07 0.31
CA ALA A 92 11.35 6.10 1.35
C ALA A 92 11.35 7.51 0.75
N ASP A 93 12.02 7.69 -0.40
CA ASP A 93 12.03 8.97 -1.13
C ASP A 93 10.62 9.41 -1.55
N TRP A 94 9.72 8.46 -1.86
CA TRP A 94 8.32 8.77 -2.14
C TRP A 94 7.58 9.35 -0.91
N TYR A 95 7.77 8.80 0.28
CA TYR A 95 7.21 9.40 1.51
C TYR A 95 7.81 10.79 1.79
N TYR A 96 9.10 10.94 1.54
CA TYR A 96 9.76 12.24 1.70
C TYR A 96 9.23 13.27 0.67
N MET A 97 8.98 12.86 -0.57
CA MET A 97 8.32 13.69 -1.58
C MET A 97 6.92 14.13 -1.13
N LEU A 98 6.10 13.22 -0.60
CA LEU A 98 4.78 13.56 -0.05
C LEU A 98 4.89 14.62 1.07
N TYR A 99 5.89 14.50 1.93
CA TYR A 99 6.17 15.49 2.96
C TYR A 99 6.61 16.83 2.37
N LYS A 100 7.56 16.84 1.45
CA LYS A 100 8.13 18.07 0.89
C LYS A 100 7.17 18.84 0.01
N GLN A 101 6.38 18.16 -0.80
CA GLN A 101 5.48 18.81 -1.76
C GLN A 101 4.13 19.17 -1.15
N TYR A 102 3.58 18.29 -0.31
CA TYR A 102 2.22 18.44 0.23
C TYR A 102 2.19 18.62 1.75
N GLY A 103 3.33 18.59 2.44
CA GLY A 103 3.38 18.68 3.89
C GLY A 103 2.76 17.48 4.60
N LEU A 104 2.58 16.34 3.92
CA LEU A 104 2.00 15.13 4.50
C LEU A 104 3.00 14.52 5.49
N ARG A 105 2.66 14.55 6.77
CA ARG A 105 3.54 14.13 7.86
C ARG A 105 3.32 12.67 8.17
N LEU A 106 4.33 11.82 7.92
CA LEU A 106 4.27 10.41 8.23
C LEU A 106 4.37 10.19 9.75
N PHE A 107 3.33 9.65 10.35
CA PHE A 107 3.30 9.34 11.78
C PHE A 107 3.96 7.99 12.08
N LYS A 108 3.54 6.95 11.37
CA LYS A 108 4.10 5.59 11.47
C LYS A 108 4.02 4.91 10.11
N CYS A 109 4.99 4.06 9.78
CA CYS A 109 4.99 3.26 8.56
C CYS A 109 5.18 1.77 8.89
N GLY A 110 4.22 0.93 8.49
CA GLY A 110 4.31 -0.52 8.60
C GLY A 110 5.14 -1.14 7.48
N TYR A 111 6.01 -2.09 7.82
CA TYR A 111 6.82 -2.83 6.86
C TYR A 111 6.94 -4.30 7.24
N ASP A 112 7.20 -5.18 6.24
CA ASP A 112 7.63 -6.56 6.47
C ASP A 112 9.16 -6.65 6.52
N VAL A 113 9.70 -7.62 7.24
CA VAL A 113 11.13 -7.80 7.46
C VAL A 113 11.92 -8.07 6.16
N LYS A 114 11.27 -8.64 5.16
CA LYS A 114 11.93 -8.97 3.89
C LYS A 114 12.33 -7.71 3.12
N PHE A 115 13.58 -7.70 2.62
CA PHE A 115 14.12 -6.62 1.76
C PHE A 115 14.09 -5.21 2.37
N SER A 116 13.93 -5.08 3.69
CA SER A 116 13.67 -3.78 4.33
C SER A 116 14.92 -2.93 4.63
N LYS A 117 16.14 -3.47 4.47
CA LYS A 117 17.37 -2.84 4.98
C LYS A 117 17.61 -1.43 4.41
N ASP A 118 17.62 -1.28 3.08
CA ASP A 118 17.93 0.00 2.44
C ASP A 118 16.78 1.00 2.59
N PHE A 119 15.54 0.51 2.54
CA PHE A 119 14.36 1.28 2.88
C PHE A 119 14.46 1.85 4.30
N LEU A 120 14.71 1.01 5.31
CA LEU A 120 14.76 1.44 6.72
C LEU A 120 15.89 2.43 6.97
N LYS A 121 17.06 2.23 6.36
CA LYS A 121 18.18 3.17 6.46
C LYS A 121 17.76 4.54 5.94
N ARG A 122 17.11 4.61 4.79
CA ARG A 122 16.65 5.87 4.19
C ARG A 122 15.51 6.51 4.98
N MET A 123 14.59 5.73 5.55
CA MET A 123 13.53 6.21 6.44
C MET A 123 14.11 6.86 7.70
N ASP A 124 15.14 6.23 8.30
CA ASP A 124 15.85 6.78 9.47
C ASP A 124 16.57 8.09 9.14
N GLU A 125 17.23 8.19 7.98
CA GLU A 125 17.85 9.43 7.48
C GLU A 125 16.84 10.58 7.36
N TYR A 126 15.57 10.28 7.04
CA TYR A 126 14.48 11.26 6.98
C TYR A 126 13.78 11.49 8.33
N GLY A 127 14.14 10.74 9.37
CA GLY A 127 13.51 10.80 10.69
C GLY A 127 12.10 10.20 10.73
N PHE A 128 11.79 9.25 9.83
CA PHE A 128 10.50 8.57 9.80
C PHE A 128 10.50 7.30 10.66
N GLU A 129 9.45 7.12 11.43
CA GLU A 129 9.30 5.97 12.33
C GLU A 129 8.63 4.79 11.60
N CYS A 130 9.31 3.62 11.65
CA CYS A 130 8.83 2.39 11.02
C CYS A 130 8.48 1.32 12.05
N GLU A 131 7.42 0.56 11.76
CA GLU A 131 6.85 -0.49 12.61
C GLU A 131 6.86 -1.83 11.87
N LEU A 132 7.44 -2.84 12.48
CA LEU A 132 7.41 -4.19 11.93
C LEU A 132 5.99 -4.78 11.99
N VAL A 133 5.51 -5.22 10.83
CA VAL A 133 4.22 -5.89 10.65
C VAL A 133 4.46 -7.27 10.05
N TYR A 134 4.37 -8.30 10.90
CA TYR A 134 4.50 -9.67 10.40
C TYR A 134 3.32 -10.04 9.51
N GLN A 135 3.61 -10.55 8.32
CA GLN A 135 2.60 -11.03 7.36
C GLN A 135 2.10 -12.42 7.72
N SER A 136 1.47 -12.57 8.88
CA SER A 136 0.83 -13.82 9.32
C SER A 136 -0.67 -13.66 9.46
N LYS A 137 -1.44 -14.75 9.32
CA LYS A 137 -2.90 -14.75 9.51
C LYS A 137 -3.31 -14.17 10.86
N GLN A 138 -2.58 -14.50 11.92
CA GLN A 138 -2.86 -14.03 13.29
C GLN A 138 -2.71 -12.50 13.41
N VAL A 139 -1.69 -11.93 12.78
CA VAL A 139 -1.43 -10.48 12.86
C VAL A 139 -2.38 -9.70 11.96
N LEU A 140 -2.54 -10.14 10.70
CA LEU A 140 -3.24 -9.35 9.69
C LEU A 140 -4.76 -9.56 9.67
N SER A 141 -5.28 -10.62 10.30
CA SER A 141 -6.71 -10.99 10.23
C SER A 141 -7.65 -9.84 10.63
N ASN A 142 -7.35 -9.16 11.74
CA ASN A 142 -8.21 -8.08 12.23
C ASN A 142 -8.17 -6.84 11.31
N ALA A 143 -6.99 -6.51 10.77
CA ALA A 143 -6.85 -5.43 9.80
C ALA A 143 -7.62 -5.76 8.52
N MET A 144 -7.52 -6.99 8.02
CA MET A 144 -8.25 -7.44 6.84
C MET A 144 -9.77 -7.40 7.01
N LYS A 145 -10.29 -7.84 8.16
CA LYS A 145 -11.72 -7.72 8.50
C LYS A 145 -12.18 -6.26 8.56
N LEU A 146 -11.33 -5.36 9.06
CA LEU A 146 -11.62 -3.92 9.08
C LEU A 146 -11.64 -3.32 7.66
N VAL A 147 -10.69 -3.70 6.79
CA VAL A 147 -10.68 -3.31 5.38
C VAL A 147 -11.97 -3.75 4.70
N GLU A 148 -12.39 -5.01 4.89
CA GLU A 148 -13.64 -5.53 4.32
C GLU A 148 -14.87 -4.75 4.81
N ALA A 149 -14.95 -4.48 6.11
CA ALA A 149 -16.05 -3.72 6.70
C ALA A 149 -16.11 -2.29 6.16
N ASP A 150 -14.96 -1.62 6.05
CA ASP A 150 -14.86 -0.26 5.54
C ASP A 150 -15.18 -0.18 4.03
N PHE A 151 -14.80 -1.18 3.22
CA PHE A 151 -15.26 -1.27 1.84
C PHE A 151 -16.78 -1.42 1.74
N LYS A 152 -17.37 -2.32 2.51
CA LYS A 152 -18.85 -2.51 2.55
C LYS A 152 -19.58 -1.24 2.99
N ALA A 153 -19.00 -0.48 3.90
CA ALA A 153 -19.56 0.79 4.39
C ALA A 153 -19.23 2.01 3.51
N GLN A 154 -18.54 1.82 2.39
CA GLN A 154 -18.06 2.90 1.51
C GLN A 154 -17.20 3.96 2.25
N LEU A 155 -16.39 3.50 3.19
CA LEU A 155 -15.47 4.33 3.98
C LEU A 155 -14.03 4.33 3.45
N ILE A 156 -13.78 3.72 2.30
CA ILE A 156 -12.47 3.71 1.64
C ILE A 156 -12.57 4.45 0.31
N ASN A 157 -11.64 5.38 0.10
CA ASN A 157 -11.43 6.04 -1.17
C ASN A 157 -9.96 5.87 -1.59
N TYR A 158 -9.69 5.09 -2.62
CA TYR A 158 -8.36 4.88 -3.19
C TYR A 158 -8.20 5.57 -4.56
N ASN A 159 -8.98 6.63 -4.80
CA ASN A 159 -8.97 7.47 -6.01
C ASN A 159 -9.09 6.67 -7.32
N ASN A 160 -9.87 5.59 -7.30
CA ASN A 160 -10.07 4.71 -8.46
C ASN A 160 -8.78 4.14 -9.09
N ASN A 161 -7.66 4.10 -8.36
CA ASN A 161 -6.39 3.63 -8.87
C ASN A 161 -6.51 2.26 -9.56
N GLU A 162 -6.05 2.17 -10.80
CA GLU A 162 -6.22 0.97 -11.62
C GLU A 162 -5.41 -0.23 -11.13
N ILE A 163 -4.21 0.02 -10.57
CA ILE A 163 -3.37 -1.05 -10.03
C ILE A 163 -4.03 -1.62 -8.77
N ASP A 164 -4.63 -0.77 -7.92
CA ASP A 164 -5.42 -1.23 -6.77
C ASP A 164 -6.60 -2.09 -7.19
N LYS A 165 -7.36 -1.66 -8.19
CA LYS A 165 -8.48 -2.46 -8.72
C LYS A 165 -8.00 -3.83 -9.19
N TRP A 166 -6.87 -3.85 -9.90
CA TRP A 166 -6.29 -5.08 -10.40
C TRP A 166 -5.80 -5.98 -9.26
N CYS A 167 -5.04 -5.46 -8.29
CA CYS A 167 -4.54 -6.23 -7.16
C CYS A 167 -5.66 -6.76 -6.25
N LEU A 168 -6.68 -5.94 -5.96
CA LEU A 168 -7.83 -6.35 -5.17
C LEU A 168 -8.66 -7.42 -5.88
N GLY A 169 -8.82 -7.32 -7.21
CA GLY A 169 -9.50 -8.33 -8.03
C GLY A 169 -8.75 -9.66 -8.14
N ASN A 170 -7.44 -9.65 -7.91
CA ASN A 170 -6.58 -10.83 -7.95
C ASN A 170 -6.44 -11.53 -6.58
N ALA A 171 -6.86 -10.89 -5.49
CA ALA A 171 -6.72 -11.44 -4.15
C ALA A 171 -7.82 -12.45 -3.84
N ALA A 172 -7.43 -13.61 -3.34
CA ALA A 172 -8.33 -14.55 -2.67
C ALA A 172 -8.16 -14.45 -1.16
N VAL A 173 -9.12 -14.99 -0.42
CA VAL A 173 -9.09 -15.04 1.05
C VAL A 173 -8.88 -16.47 1.49
N GLU A 174 -7.86 -16.70 2.29
CA GLU A 174 -7.65 -17.98 2.97
C GLU A 174 -7.99 -17.82 4.47
N VAL A 175 -8.78 -18.75 4.99
CA VAL A 175 -9.22 -18.77 6.40
C VAL A 175 -8.69 -20.03 7.06
N ASP A 176 -8.10 -19.89 8.26
CA ASP A 176 -7.67 -21.05 9.07
C ASP A 176 -8.80 -21.56 9.98
N ASN A 177 -8.52 -22.68 10.67
CA ASN A 177 -9.50 -23.32 11.58
C ASN A 177 -9.88 -22.44 12.79
N ALA A 178 -9.06 -21.44 13.12
CA ALA A 178 -9.33 -20.47 14.18
C ALA A 178 -10.11 -19.24 13.70
N GLY A 179 -10.44 -19.17 12.39
CA GLY A 179 -11.16 -18.06 11.77
C GLY A 179 -10.28 -16.83 11.46
N ASN A 180 -8.94 -16.99 11.50
CA ASN A 180 -8.05 -15.95 11.01
C ASN A 180 -8.00 -16.00 9.48
N CYS A 181 -7.95 -14.83 8.87
CA CYS A 181 -7.95 -14.69 7.42
C CYS A 181 -6.69 -13.97 6.90
N GLN A 182 -6.32 -14.26 5.68
CA GLN A 182 -5.20 -13.65 4.96
C GLN A 182 -5.53 -13.51 3.48
N ALA A 183 -5.08 -12.41 2.86
CA ALA A 183 -5.07 -12.26 1.42
C ALA A 183 -3.98 -13.16 0.81
N VAL A 184 -4.34 -13.94 -0.19
CA VAL A 184 -3.43 -14.86 -0.89
C VAL A 184 -3.63 -14.76 -2.40
N LYS A 185 -2.61 -15.14 -3.17
CA LYS A 185 -2.72 -15.30 -4.63
C LYS A 185 -3.68 -16.47 -4.93
N ILE A 186 -4.48 -16.34 -5.98
CA ILE A 186 -5.35 -17.43 -6.44
C ILE A 186 -4.46 -18.62 -6.84
N LYS A 187 -4.78 -19.79 -6.31
CA LYS A 187 -4.02 -21.03 -6.58
C LYS A 187 -3.88 -21.30 -8.08
N GLY A 188 -2.67 -21.57 -8.53
CA GLY A 188 -2.37 -21.82 -9.95
C GLY A 188 -2.23 -20.54 -10.81
N GLN A 189 -2.31 -19.35 -10.23
CA GLN A 189 -2.21 -18.08 -10.94
C GLN A 189 -1.14 -17.15 -10.31
N PRO A 190 0.16 -17.54 -10.31
CA PRO A 190 1.22 -16.81 -9.58
C PRO A 190 1.48 -15.41 -10.16
N ALA A 191 1.18 -15.19 -11.44
CA ALA A 191 1.33 -13.89 -12.10
C ALA A 191 0.27 -12.86 -11.70
N ARG A 192 -0.82 -13.27 -11.05
CA ARG A 192 -1.81 -12.35 -10.50
C ARG A 192 -1.27 -11.71 -9.23
N ARG A 193 -0.84 -10.46 -9.36
CA ARG A 193 -0.24 -9.71 -8.26
C ARG A 193 -1.30 -9.26 -7.27
N ILE A 194 -0.95 -9.32 -5.98
CA ILE A 194 -1.82 -8.89 -4.86
C ILE A 194 -1.12 -7.87 -3.95
N ASP A 195 0.05 -7.40 -4.34
CA ASP A 195 0.92 -6.53 -3.54
C ASP A 195 0.17 -5.28 -3.05
N GLY A 196 -0.67 -4.70 -3.92
CA GLY A 196 -1.57 -3.61 -3.54
C GLY A 196 -2.58 -4.01 -2.45
N ALA A 197 -3.14 -5.21 -2.48
CA ALA A 197 -4.06 -5.67 -1.44
C ALA A 197 -3.32 -5.94 -0.11
N VAL A 198 -2.10 -6.47 -0.16
CA VAL A 198 -1.25 -6.72 1.02
C VAL A 198 -0.88 -5.42 1.70
N THR A 199 -0.38 -4.42 0.94
CA THR A 199 -0.06 -3.09 1.49
C THR A 199 -1.26 -2.36 2.06
N PHE A 200 -2.44 -2.58 1.51
CA PHE A 200 -3.70 -2.08 2.07
C PHE A 200 -3.89 -2.60 3.50
N ILE A 201 -3.72 -3.90 3.69
CA ILE A 201 -3.88 -4.56 4.98
C ILE A 201 -2.79 -4.11 5.96
N ILE A 202 -1.52 -3.95 5.50
CA ILE A 202 -0.42 -3.45 6.34
C ILE A 202 -0.71 -2.02 6.84
N ALA A 203 -1.13 -1.09 5.97
CA ALA A 203 -1.49 0.27 6.37
C ALA A 203 -2.66 0.29 7.37
N TYR A 204 -3.64 -0.58 7.18
CA TYR A 204 -4.75 -0.75 8.12
C TYR A 204 -4.34 -1.39 9.44
N GLU A 205 -3.34 -2.27 9.46
CA GLU A 205 -2.78 -2.80 10.71
C GLU A 205 -2.08 -1.70 11.51
N VAL A 206 -1.33 -0.82 10.85
CA VAL A 206 -0.75 0.37 11.49
C VAL A 206 -1.86 1.28 12.03
N PHE A 207 -2.88 1.57 11.22
CA PHE A 207 -4.04 2.33 11.67
C PHE A 207 -4.72 1.70 12.88
N ARG A 208 -4.90 0.39 12.92
CA ARG A 208 -5.50 -0.33 14.04
C ARG A 208 -4.68 -0.19 15.32
N ARG A 209 -3.34 -0.31 15.22
CA ARG A 209 -2.41 -0.18 16.35
C ARG A 209 -2.42 1.22 16.95
N TYR A 210 -2.39 2.24 16.10
CA TYR A 210 -2.22 3.64 16.47
C TYR A 210 -3.49 4.49 16.35
N ARG A 211 -4.66 3.84 16.24
CA ARG A 211 -5.92 4.53 15.97
C ARG A 211 -6.23 5.62 17.00
N SER A 212 -6.01 5.36 18.28
CA SER A 212 -6.34 6.30 19.35
C SER A 212 -5.51 7.58 19.24
N GLU A 213 -4.18 7.43 19.12
CA GLU A 213 -3.25 8.55 18.99
C GLU A 213 -3.50 9.32 17.68
N TYR A 214 -3.61 8.59 16.57
CA TYR A 214 -3.87 9.19 15.27
C TYR A 214 -5.14 10.03 15.26
N MET A 215 -6.26 9.49 15.78
CA MET A 215 -7.55 10.21 15.85
C MET A 215 -7.49 11.44 16.79
N GLN A 216 -6.68 11.41 17.83
CA GLN A 216 -6.46 12.58 18.70
C GLN A 216 -5.71 13.71 17.97
N MET A 217 -4.80 13.38 17.09
CA MET A 217 -4.00 14.34 16.29
C MET A 217 -4.75 14.93 15.10
N LEU A 218 -5.91 14.37 14.71
CA LEU A 218 -6.77 14.92 13.65
C LEU A 218 -7.65 16.11 14.09
N ARG A 219 -7.50 16.56 15.33
CA ARG A 219 -8.31 17.66 15.91
C ARG A 219 -7.88 19.03 15.43
#